data_99c1caca63efe43801981dca6a74fb53
#
_entry.id   99c1caca63efe43801981dca6a74fb53
#
_cell.length_a   1.000
_cell.length_b   1.000
_cell.length_c   1.000
_cell.angle_alpha   90.00
_cell.angle_beta   90.00
_cell.angle_gamma   90.00
#
_symmetry.space_group_name_H-M   'P 1'
#
loop_
_entity.id
_entity.type
_entity.pdbx_description
1 polymer ?
#
loop_
_entity_poly.entity_id
_entity_poly.type
_entity_poly.pdbx_seq_one_letter_code
_entity_poly.pdbx_strand_id
1 'polypeptide(L)'
;MSESEVRAIAAGDTYELRRALLRPHQRLNEMTWPADEHPDTLHAGAYRGERLVGIGTIHRQPMPGSAETEAWRIRGLAVEFGHRGYGLGAMLLGRLTEHATTCGGRMVWAHATAASFGFFEHYGFRRRGEPFELPESGPHYVVYAEIVR
;
A
#
# COMPACT_ATOMS: atom_id res chain seq x y z
N MET A 1 -8.82 22.47 13.76
CA MET A 1 -8.23 21.15 13.80
C MET A 1 -8.71 20.35 12.58
N SER A 2 -7.81 19.84 11.79
CA SER A 2 -8.18 19.09 10.59
C SER A 2 -8.61 17.68 10.98
N GLU A 3 -9.74 17.25 10.48
CA GLU A 3 -10.17 15.87 10.64
C GLU A 3 -9.43 14.99 9.63
N SER A 4 -9.12 13.79 10.05
CA SER A 4 -8.50 12.79 9.22
C SER A 4 -9.54 11.75 8.82
N GLU A 5 -9.55 11.39 7.52
CA GLU A 5 -10.43 10.32 7.07
C GLU A 5 -9.81 9.58 5.89
N VAL A 6 -10.19 8.33 5.72
CA VAL A 6 -9.76 7.52 4.59
C VAL A 6 -10.98 7.18 3.75
N ARG A 7 -10.84 7.39 2.43
CA ARG A 7 -11.91 7.15 1.47
C ARG A 7 -11.41 6.28 0.32
N ALA A 8 -12.34 5.55 -0.30
CA ALA A 8 -12.07 4.96 -1.60
C ALA A 8 -11.95 6.07 -2.64
N ILE A 9 -10.96 5.99 -3.51
CA ILE A 9 -10.71 6.97 -4.55
C ILE A 9 -10.47 6.26 -5.89
N ALA A 10 -10.46 7.02 -6.97
CA ALA A 10 -10.15 6.47 -8.28
C ALA A 10 -8.64 6.29 -8.47
N ALA A 11 -8.25 5.40 -9.37
CA ALA A 11 -6.83 5.20 -9.69
C ALA A 11 -6.14 6.52 -10.02
N GLY A 12 -6.77 7.34 -10.87
CA GLY A 12 -6.20 8.62 -11.29
C GLY A 12 -5.92 9.57 -10.15
N ASP A 13 -6.66 9.47 -9.06
CA ASP A 13 -6.45 10.33 -7.89
C ASP A 13 -5.16 10.00 -7.15
N THR A 14 -4.55 8.84 -7.40
CA THR A 14 -3.30 8.43 -6.73
C THR A 14 -2.06 8.89 -7.48
N TYR A 15 -2.16 9.26 -8.75
CA TYR A 15 -0.99 9.40 -9.62
C TYR A 15 -0.01 10.48 -9.18
N GLU A 16 -0.50 11.64 -8.78
CA GLU A 16 0.38 12.72 -8.37
C GLU A 16 1.20 12.37 -7.12
N LEU A 17 0.56 11.77 -6.12
CA LEU A 17 1.27 11.35 -4.92
C LEU A 17 2.14 10.13 -5.16
N ARG A 18 1.73 9.20 -6.02
CA ARG A 18 2.60 8.09 -6.43
C ARG A 18 3.91 8.61 -6.99
N ARG A 19 3.83 9.58 -7.89
CA ARG A 19 5.02 10.17 -8.48
C ARG A 19 5.82 10.94 -7.43
N ALA A 20 5.19 11.85 -6.73
CA ALA A 20 5.89 12.72 -5.78
C ALA A 20 6.56 11.97 -4.65
N LEU A 21 5.91 10.93 -4.12
CA LEU A 21 6.38 10.23 -2.92
C LEU A 21 7.17 8.96 -3.23
N LEU A 22 6.94 8.33 -4.38
CA LEU A 22 7.52 7.02 -4.69
C LEU A 22 8.43 7.02 -5.92
N ARG A 23 8.14 7.84 -6.92
CA ARG A 23 8.84 7.81 -8.21
C ARG A 23 9.05 9.23 -8.76
N PRO A 24 9.75 10.11 -8.02
CA PRO A 24 9.85 11.51 -8.43
C PRO A 24 10.57 11.73 -9.77
N HIS A 25 11.32 10.74 -10.24
CA HIS A 25 12.04 10.84 -11.52
C HIS A 25 11.22 10.36 -12.70
N GLN A 26 10.04 9.77 -12.47
CA GLN A 26 9.20 9.26 -13.54
C GLN A 26 8.15 10.29 -13.92
N ARG A 27 7.57 10.11 -15.11
CA ARG A 27 6.50 10.96 -15.60
C ARG A 27 5.17 10.56 -14.98
N LEU A 28 4.24 11.50 -14.95
CA LEU A 28 2.91 11.23 -14.41
C LEU A 28 2.21 10.09 -15.14
N ASN A 29 2.38 10.00 -16.48
CA ASN A 29 1.77 8.94 -17.27
C ASN A 29 2.40 7.55 -17.05
N GLU A 30 3.49 7.47 -16.29
CA GLU A 30 4.11 6.19 -15.92
C GLU A 30 3.57 5.66 -14.58
N MET A 31 2.65 6.37 -13.95
CA MET A 31 2.12 6.01 -12.63
C MET A 31 0.97 5.01 -12.69
N THR A 32 0.58 4.57 -13.88
CA THR A 32 -0.46 3.55 -14.03
C THR A 32 0.15 2.15 -13.83
N TRP A 33 -0.58 1.31 -13.12
CA TRP A 33 -0.19 -0.08 -12.89
C TRP A 33 -1.24 -1.01 -13.49
N PRO A 34 -0.85 -2.22 -13.95
CA PRO A 34 -1.80 -3.12 -14.63
C PRO A 34 -3.07 -3.43 -13.85
N ALA A 35 -2.98 -3.52 -12.52
CA ALA A 35 -4.13 -3.86 -11.70
C ALA A 35 -5.03 -2.66 -11.36
N ASP A 36 -4.66 -1.44 -11.75
CA ASP A 36 -5.37 -0.23 -11.30
C ASP A 36 -6.85 -0.21 -11.65
N GLU A 37 -7.22 -0.72 -12.82
CA GLU A 37 -8.62 -0.67 -13.30
C GLU A 37 -9.37 -1.99 -13.06
N HIS A 38 -8.76 -2.95 -12.37
CA HIS A 38 -9.45 -4.20 -12.07
C HIS A 38 -10.59 -3.93 -11.07
N PRO A 39 -11.78 -4.51 -11.28
CA PRO A 39 -12.94 -4.25 -10.41
C PRO A 39 -12.70 -4.53 -8.93
N ASP A 40 -11.84 -5.49 -8.61
CA ASP A 40 -11.56 -5.86 -7.22
C ASP A 40 -10.47 -5.01 -6.56
N THR A 41 -9.79 -4.18 -7.33
CA THR A 41 -8.73 -3.31 -6.79
C THR A 41 -9.35 -2.15 -6.02
N LEU A 42 -8.79 -1.88 -4.85
CA LEU A 42 -9.18 -0.70 -4.07
C LEU A 42 -8.02 0.29 -4.03
N HIS A 43 -8.32 1.53 -4.37
CA HIS A 43 -7.44 2.66 -4.10
C HIS A 43 -8.01 3.43 -2.94
N ALA A 44 -7.18 3.73 -1.95
CA ALA A 44 -7.61 4.48 -0.77
C ALA A 44 -6.82 5.77 -0.67
N GLY A 45 -7.49 6.82 -0.26
CA GLY A 45 -6.87 8.12 -0.03
C GLY A 45 -7.10 8.54 1.42
N ALA A 46 -6.06 9.08 2.03
CA ALA A 46 -6.13 9.68 3.36
C ALA A 46 -6.19 11.19 3.21
N TYR A 47 -7.19 11.78 3.85
CA TYR A 47 -7.44 13.21 3.78
C TYR A 47 -7.26 13.84 5.16
N ARG A 48 -6.71 15.03 5.16
CA ARG A 48 -6.77 15.92 6.32
C ARG A 48 -7.54 17.15 5.88
N GLY A 49 -8.77 17.30 6.41
CA GLY A 49 -9.72 18.22 5.84
C GLY A 49 -10.05 17.80 4.41
N GLU A 50 -9.87 18.70 3.47
CA GLU A 50 -10.16 18.44 2.05
C GLU A 50 -8.92 18.06 1.25
N ARG A 51 -7.75 18.00 1.88
CA ARG A 51 -6.49 17.74 1.20
C ARG A 51 -6.15 16.27 1.24
N LEU A 52 -5.90 15.70 0.06
CA LEU A 52 -5.39 14.34 -0.07
C LEU A 52 -3.90 14.34 0.29
N VAL A 53 -3.54 13.62 1.35
CA VAL A 53 -2.16 13.62 1.88
C VAL A 53 -1.54 12.24 1.96
N GLY A 54 -2.30 11.19 1.68
CA GLY A 54 -1.78 9.83 1.67
C GLY A 54 -2.57 8.95 0.72
N ILE A 55 -1.95 7.88 0.27
CA ILE A 55 -2.55 6.95 -0.70
C ILE A 55 -2.11 5.53 -0.41
N GLY A 56 -2.88 4.59 -0.93
CA GLY A 56 -2.51 3.18 -0.94
C GLY A 56 -3.41 2.42 -1.89
N THR A 57 -2.91 1.31 -2.38
CA THR A 57 -3.65 0.45 -3.31
C THR A 57 -3.53 -1.00 -2.85
N ILE A 58 -4.60 -1.77 -2.99
CA ILE A 58 -4.56 -3.21 -2.75
C ILE A 58 -5.26 -3.93 -3.90
N HIS A 59 -4.66 -5.01 -4.36
CA HIS A 59 -5.21 -5.80 -5.44
C HIS A 59 -4.83 -7.27 -5.30
N ARG A 60 -5.56 -8.14 -6.00
CA ARG A 60 -5.24 -9.57 -6.00
C ARG A 60 -3.92 -9.81 -6.72
N GLN A 61 -3.00 -10.48 -6.05
CA GLN A 61 -1.76 -10.93 -6.66
C GLN A 61 -1.12 -11.98 -5.76
N PRO A 62 -0.73 -13.14 -6.31
CA PRO A 62 -0.04 -14.16 -5.53
C PRO A 62 1.28 -13.64 -4.98
N MET A 63 1.59 -13.99 -3.73
CA MET A 63 2.89 -13.65 -3.15
C MET A 63 3.94 -14.58 -3.73
N PRO A 64 5.11 -14.06 -4.14
CA PRO A 64 6.18 -14.89 -4.67
C PRO A 64 6.54 -16.03 -3.70
N GLY A 65 6.60 -17.25 -4.24
CA GLY A 65 6.97 -18.42 -3.47
C GLY A 65 5.87 -18.98 -2.56
N SER A 66 4.65 -18.48 -2.66
CA SER A 66 3.53 -18.94 -1.84
C SER A 66 2.52 -19.68 -2.72
N ALA A 67 1.90 -20.72 -2.17
CA ALA A 67 0.82 -21.43 -2.82
C ALA A 67 -0.56 -20.83 -2.50
N GLU A 68 -0.64 -19.80 -1.65
CA GLU A 68 -1.91 -19.19 -1.30
C GLU A 68 -2.55 -18.52 -2.50
N THR A 69 -3.77 -18.94 -2.86
CA THR A 69 -4.48 -18.39 -4.03
C THR A 69 -5.26 -17.12 -3.71
N GLU A 70 -5.59 -16.90 -2.45
CA GLU A 70 -6.36 -15.73 -2.01
C GLU A 70 -5.44 -14.68 -1.37
N ALA A 71 -4.37 -14.34 -2.09
CA ALA A 71 -3.40 -13.35 -1.65
C ALA A 71 -3.67 -12.00 -2.29
N TRP A 72 -3.46 -10.95 -1.51
CA TRP A 72 -3.67 -9.56 -1.91
C TRP A 72 -2.41 -8.76 -1.67
N ARG A 73 -2.04 -7.94 -2.63
CA ARG A 73 -0.83 -7.13 -2.56
C ARG A 73 -1.16 -5.67 -2.28
N ILE A 74 -0.50 -5.10 -1.26
CA ILE A 74 -0.53 -3.66 -1.01
C ILE A 74 0.62 -3.02 -1.80
N ARG A 75 0.31 -1.97 -2.54
CA ARG A 75 1.28 -1.18 -3.29
C ARG A 75 1.04 0.30 -3.09
N GLY A 76 2.11 1.07 -3.20
CA GLY A 76 2.00 2.52 -3.22
C GLY A 76 1.46 3.14 -1.95
N LEU A 77 1.69 2.51 -0.81
CA LEU A 77 1.29 3.05 0.49
C LEU A 77 2.27 4.14 0.89
N ALA A 78 1.80 5.37 0.95
CA ALA A 78 2.65 6.50 1.26
C ALA A 78 1.84 7.67 1.81
N VAL A 79 2.46 8.43 2.71
CA VAL A 79 1.87 9.64 3.31
C VAL A 79 2.86 10.78 3.13
N GLU A 80 2.38 11.96 2.76
CA GLU A 80 3.21 13.15 2.63
C GLU A 80 3.99 13.39 3.92
N PHE A 81 5.26 13.78 3.78
CA PHE A 81 6.17 13.90 4.92
C PHE A 81 5.60 14.80 6.02
N GLY A 82 5.05 15.94 5.67
CA GLY A 82 4.50 16.90 6.63
C GLY A 82 3.23 16.43 7.34
N HIS A 83 2.66 15.32 6.94
CA HIS A 83 1.43 14.77 7.51
C HIS A 83 1.65 13.42 8.19
N ARG A 84 2.91 13.03 8.40
CA ARG A 84 3.25 11.83 9.14
C ARG A 84 3.08 12.06 10.64
N GLY A 85 2.93 10.97 11.40
CA GLY A 85 2.76 11.07 12.85
C GLY A 85 1.32 11.24 13.32
N TYR A 86 0.35 11.20 12.40
CA TYR A 86 -1.08 11.33 12.73
C TYR A 86 -1.85 10.03 12.54
N GLY A 87 -1.14 8.92 12.33
CA GLY A 87 -1.79 7.61 12.19
C GLY A 87 -2.41 7.36 10.82
N LEU A 88 -2.13 8.19 9.82
CA LEU A 88 -2.74 8.04 8.49
C LEU A 88 -2.31 6.77 7.78
N GLY A 89 -1.04 6.38 7.91
CA GLY A 89 -0.55 5.13 7.34
C GLY A 89 -1.28 3.93 7.90
N ALA A 90 -1.51 3.92 9.21
CA ALA A 90 -2.26 2.86 9.88
C ALA A 90 -3.72 2.83 9.41
N MET A 91 -4.35 3.98 9.25
CA MET A 91 -5.72 4.08 8.75
C MET A 91 -5.82 3.53 7.32
N LEU A 92 -4.87 3.90 6.46
CA LEU A 92 -4.81 3.38 5.10
C LEU A 92 -4.63 1.86 5.10
N LEU A 93 -3.65 1.36 5.87
CA LEU A 93 -3.40 -0.07 5.97
C LEU A 93 -4.64 -0.83 6.43
N GLY A 94 -5.33 -0.31 7.43
CA GLY A 94 -6.56 -0.91 7.94
C GLY A 94 -7.66 -0.98 6.88
N ARG A 95 -7.86 0.11 6.14
CA ARG A 95 -8.88 0.15 5.09
C ARG A 95 -8.57 -0.82 3.96
N LEU A 96 -7.30 -0.90 3.55
CA LEU A 96 -6.87 -1.80 2.49
C LEU A 96 -7.04 -3.27 2.92
N THR A 97 -6.61 -3.60 4.13
CA THR A 97 -6.73 -4.97 4.66
C THR A 97 -8.20 -5.37 4.83
N GLU A 98 -9.03 -4.46 5.28
CA GLU A 98 -10.48 -4.69 5.39
C GLU A 98 -11.09 -5.07 4.04
N HIS A 99 -10.68 -4.39 2.98
CA HIS A 99 -11.15 -4.70 1.63
C HIS A 99 -10.79 -6.13 1.23
N ALA A 100 -9.53 -6.53 1.43
CA ALA A 100 -9.10 -7.90 1.14
C ALA A 100 -9.93 -8.90 1.94
N THR A 101 -10.15 -8.63 3.21
CA THR A 101 -10.95 -9.49 4.09
C THR A 101 -12.38 -9.64 3.56
N THR A 102 -13.00 -8.54 3.18
CA THR A 102 -14.36 -8.52 2.64
C THR A 102 -14.45 -9.33 1.35
N CYS A 103 -13.40 -9.30 0.53
CA CYS A 103 -13.36 -10.04 -0.74
C CYS A 103 -12.88 -11.48 -0.60
N GLY A 104 -12.82 -12.03 0.61
CA GLY A 104 -12.42 -13.41 0.83
C GLY A 104 -10.93 -13.66 0.89
N GLY A 105 -10.13 -12.61 1.02
CA GLY A 105 -8.68 -12.74 1.10
C GLY A 105 -8.23 -13.51 2.33
N ARG A 106 -7.11 -14.22 2.20
CA ARG A 106 -6.53 -15.01 3.29
C ARG A 106 -5.13 -14.54 3.65
N MET A 107 -4.53 -13.72 2.81
CA MET A 107 -3.19 -13.20 3.01
C MET A 107 -3.07 -11.82 2.39
N VAL A 108 -2.37 -10.93 3.07
CA VAL A 108 -1.99 -9.61 2.55
C VAL A 108 -0.47 -9.53 2.57
N TRP A 109 0.13 -9.02 1.51
CA TRP A 109 1.58 -8.91 1.42
C TRP A 109 1.99 -7.63 0.72
N ALA A 110 3.24 -7.26 0.86
CA ALA A 110 3.79 -6.05 0.26
C ALA A 110 5.30 -6.17 0.10
N HIS A 111 5.86 -5.30 -0.75
CA HIS A 111 7.30 -5.05 -0.73
C HIS A 111 7.56 -3.89 0.22
N ALA A 112 8.38 -4.12 1.23
CA ALA A 112 8.75 -3.09 2.19
C ALA A 112 10.20 -2.66 1.95
N THR A 113 10.45 -1.36 2.07
CA THR A 113 11.82 -0.84 2.11
C THR A 113 12.38 -1.01 3.51
N ALA A 114 13.69 -0.80 3.68
CA ALA A 114 14.27 -0.78 5.03
C ALA A 114 13.57 0.24 5.93
N ALA A 115 13.17 1.38 5.36
CA ALA A 115 12.49 2.43 6.13
C ALA A 115 11.06 2.06 6.52
N SER A 116 10.36 1.29 5.70
CA SER A 116 8.95 0.94 5.96
C SER A 116 8.77 -0.40 6.66
N PHE A 117 9.83 -1.20 6.77
CA PHE A 117 9.74 -2.54 7.38
C PHE A 117 9.18 -2.49 8.80
N GLY A 118 9.68 -1.56 9.62
CA GLY A 118 9.23 -1.43 11.01
C GLY A 118 7.75 -1.10 11.14
N PHE A 119 7.23 -0.30 10.21
CA PHE A 119 5.80 0.01 10.17
C PHE A 119 4.98 -1.26 9.94
N PHE A 120 5.33 -2.05 8.93
CA PHE A 120 4.63 -3.29 8.65
C PHE A 120 4.75 -4.28 9.80
N GLU A 121 5.95 -4.42 10.36
CA GLU A 121 6.18 -5.32 11.49
C GLU A 121 5.32 -4.95 12.70
N HIS A 122 5.21 -3.64 12.98
CA HIS A 122 4.38 -3.14 14.07
C HIS A 122 2.91 -3.57 13.92
N TYR A 123 2.42 -3.69 12.70
CA TYR A 123 1.04 -4.10 12.44
C TYR A 123 0.90 -5.58 12.12
N GLY A 124 1.88 -6.39 12.54
CA GLY A 124 1.74 -7.85 12.49
C GLY A 124 2.26 -8.53 11.25
N PHE A 125 2.90 -7.78 10.35
CA PHE A 125 3.49 -8.38 9.16
C PHE A 125 4.84 -9.00 9.50
N ARG A 126 5.16 -10.11 8.84
CA ARG A 126 6.42 -10.82 9.00
C ARG A 126 7.19 -10.81 7.69
N ARG A 127 8.52 -10.84 7.81
CA ARG A 127 9.39 -10.92 6.65
C ARG A 127 9.38 -12.34 6.08
N ARG A 128 9.37 -12.43 4.75
CA ARG A 128 9.51 -13.71 4.05
C ARG A 128 10.81 -13.70 3.25
N GLY A 129 11.72 -14.62 3.58
CA GLY A 129 12.96 -14.80 2.84
C GLY A 129 13.97 -13.68 3.05
N GLU A 130 14.95 -13.66 2.17
CA GLU A 130 16.04 -12.69 2.22
C GLU A 130 15.65 -11.39 1.51
N PRO A 131 16.28 -10.27 1.89
CA PRO A 131 16.06 -9.03 1.15
C PRO A 131 16.55 -9.14 -0.28
N PHE A 132 15.95 -8.33 -1.16
CA PHE A 132 16.35 -8.26 -2.56
C PHE A 132 16.59 -6.80 -2.93
N GLU A 133 17.48 -6.59 -3.92
CA GLU A 133 17.81 -5.24 -4.37
C GLU A 133 16.93 -4.84 -5.54
N LEU A 134 16.41 -3.62 -5.49
CA LEU A 134 15.78 -3.00 -6.64
C LEU A 134 16.65 -1.85 -7.10
N PRO A 135 16.89 -1.70 -8.42
CA PRO A 135 17.63 -0.54 -8.93
C PRO A 135 16.99 0.74 -8.41
N GLU A 136 17.80 1.69 -8.00
CA GLU A 136 17.39 3.01 -7.53
C GLU A 136 16.73 3.04 -6.14
N SER A 137 16.25 1.91 -5.61
CA SER A 137 15.50 1.89 -4.36
C SER A 137 16.20 1.14 -3.23
N GLY A 138 17.29 0.41 -3.52
CA GLY A 138 18.04 -0.33 -2.50
C GLY A 138 17.36 -1.60 -2.05
N PRO A 139 17.66 -2.08 -0.83
CA PRO A 139 17.12 -3.35 -0.35
C PRO A 139 15.63 -3.28 -0.05
N HIS A 140 14.92 -4.34 -0.44
CA HIS A 140 13.50 -4.52 -0.20
C HIS A 140 13.26 -5.87 0.44
N TYR A 141 12.13 -5.97 1.14
CA TYR A 141 11.72 -7.18 1.83
C TYR A 141 10.29 -7.52 1.40
N VAL A 142 10.02 -8.81 1.21
CA VAL A 142 8.63 -9.25 1.11
C VAL A 142 8.11 -9.41 2.53
N VAL A 143 7.01 -8.74 2.83
CA VAL A 143 6.36 -8.84 4.15
C VAL A 143 4.92 -9.32 3.94
N TYR A 144 4.40 -10.08 4.91
CA TYR A 144 3.06 -10.65 4.78
C TYR A 144 2.39 -10.80 6.13
N ALA A 145 1.06 -10.82 6.10
CA ALA A 145 0.24 -11.15 7.25
C ALA A 145 -0.92 -12.03 6.81
N GLU A 146 -1.23 -13.04 7.60
CA GLU A 146 -2.39 -13.88 7.34
C GLU A 146 -3.64 -13.18 7.86
N ILE A 147 -4.73 -13.32 7.12
CA ILE A 147 -6.02 -12.80 7.56
C ILE A 147 -6.69 -13.89 8.39
N VAL A 148 -6.92 -13.59 9.65
CA VAL A 148 -7.58 -14.52 10.58
C VAL A 148 -9.08 -14.21 10.59
N ARG A 149 -9.88 -15.25 10.41
CA ARG A 149 -11.34 -15.12 10.36
C ARG A 149 -11.99 -15.83 11.55
#